data_e8dd64fac82e2f4b8122c5a33dccd4eb
#
_entry.id   e8dd64fac82e2f4b8122c5a33dccd4eb
#
_cell.length_a   1.000
_cell.length_b   1.000
_cell.length_c   1.000
_cell.angle_alpha   90.00
_cell.angle_beta   90.00
_cell.angle_gamma   90.00
#
_symmetry.space_group_name_H-M   'P 1'
#
loop_
_entity.id
_entity.type
_entity.pdbx_description
1 polymer ?
#
loop_
_entity_poly.entity_id
_entity_poly.type
_entity_poly.pdbx_seq_one_letter_code
_entity_poly.pdbx_strand_id
1 'polypeptide(L)'
;MALEILKEQVEEILESGDKEQLHEFLDHQNISDVADLIDELPDYDSRIISAMSVHRAASVFKILDLGEQKNIIKSLPPIITAGLLNELPPDDRTDFLEELPSNAVRELIKLLDNEERKITLSLLGYPENSVGRLMTPDYVYVYETNTVQQVLDTVRRVGKNSETIDVIYVINEKGELLDDIRIREFILASPEMKVRELMDDRVISLNAYQDQEEASDVFKMNNRVALPVVSNSNKLLGIVTIDDILWVASEEFSEDMQKIGGTQALEQPYLETPLFSLFRKRVGWLVVLFLGELLTASAMKYFEAEIGRALVLVLFIPLIISSGGNSGSQASTLIIQAMAVGEITIKDWWRVLRREILSGLLLGSVLGAIGFLRIFVWHAISPDLYGIHWALVGITVSTTLLGVVLWGTLCGSMLPMLLKKLGADPAVSSAPFVATLVDVTGLVIYFTVALLILL
;
A
#
# COMPACT_ATOMS: atom_id res chain seq x y z
N MET A 1 -20.33 21.59 -8.28
CA MET A 1 -21.13 22.38 -9.28
C MET A 1 -21.40 21.56 -10.56
N ALA A 2 -20.39 21.01 -11.29
CA ALA A 2 -20.67 20.16 -12.46
C ALA A 2 -21.40 18.86 -12.07
N LEU A 3 -20.94 18.16 -11.05
CA LEU A 3 -21.53 16.91 -10.53
C LEU A 3 -22.95 17.15 -9.99
N GLU A 4 -23.20 18.24 -9.28
CA GLU A 4 -24.55 18.57 -8.78
C GLU A 4 -25.57 18.78 -9.92
N ILE A 5 -25.14 19.41 -11.02
CA ILE A 5 -26.02 19.60 -12.21
C ILE A 5 -26.29 18.23 -12.87
N LEU A 6 -25.27 17.37 -12.99
CA LEU A 6 -25.42 16.02 -13.51
C LEU A 6 -26.37 15.19 -12.65
N LYS A 7 -26.25 15.29 -11.32
CA LYS A 7 -27.10 14.61 -10.35
C LYS A 7 -28.58 15.04 -10.51
N GLU A 8 -28.86 16.34 -10.53
CA GLU A 8 -30.21 16.86 -10.74
C GLU A 8 -30.84 16.36 -12.04
N GLN A 9 -30.05 16.36 -13.14
CA GLN A 9 -30.52 15.87 -14.44
C GLN A 9 -30.81 14.37 -14.42
N VAL A 10 -29.96 13.56 -13.80
CA VAL A 10 -30.16 12.11 -13.68
C VAL A 10 -31.37 11.80 -12.80
N GLU A 11 -31.52 12.49 -11.67
CA GLU A 11 -32.70 12.34 -10.79
C GLU A 11 -34.00 12.65 -11.54
N GLU A 12 -34.06 13.73 -12.32
CA GLU A 12 -35.24 14.08 -13.12
C GLU A 12 -35.57 12.98 -14.16
N ILE A 13 -34.55 12.46 -14.85
CA ILE A 13 -34.72 11.36 -15.81
C ILE A 13 -35.16 10.07 -15.10
N LEU A 14 -34.58 9.75 -13.95
CA LEU A 14 -34.94 8.57 -13.16
C LEU A 14 -36.39 8.64 -12.64
N GLU A 15 -36.86 9.84 -12.25
CA GLU A 15 -38.24 10.10 -11.81
C GLU A 15 -39.23 9.99 -12.99
N SER A 16 -38.84 10.45 -14.20
CA SER A 16 -39.66 10.32 -15.40
C SER A 16 -39.87 8.88 -15.83
N GLY A 17 -38.94 7.98 -15.45
CA GLY A 17 -38.97 6.56 -15.84
C GLY A 17 -38.59 6.29 -17.31
N ASP A 18 -38.09 7.28 -18.02
CA ASP A 18 -37.67 7.15 -19.44
C ASP A 18 -36.31 6.48 -19.53
N LYS A 19 -36.31 5.19 -19.86
CA LYS A 19 -35.09 4.38 -19.97
C LYS A 19 -34.24 4.71 -21.20
N GLU A 20 -34.86 5.15 -22.30
CA GLU A 20 -34.11 5.53 -23.51
C GLU A 20 -33.35 6.84 -23.27
N GLN A 21 -34.01 7.81 -22.65
CA GLN A 21 -33.37 9.08 -22.28
C GLN A 21 -32.23 8.86 -21.28
N LEU A 22 -32.42 7.97 -20.28
CA LEU A 22 -31.36 7.64 -19.33
C LEU A 22 -30.16 6.99 -20.02
N HIS A 23 -30.41 6.04 -20.91
CA HIS A 23 -29.35 5.38 -21.69
C HIS A 23 -28.55 6.40 -22.51
N GLU A 24 -29.23 7.24 -23.30
CA GLU A 24 -28.59 8.23 -24.14
C GLU A 24 -27.80 9.25 -23.31
N PHE A 25 -28.36 9.68 -22.18
CA PHE A 25 -27.69 10.61 -21.28
C PHE A 25 -26.40 10.02 -20.70
N LEU A 26 -26.45 8.82 -20.13
CA LEU A 26 -25.30 8.15 -19.50
C LEU A 26 -24.20 7.79 -20.51
N ASP A 27 -24.56 7.44 -21.75
CA ASP A 27 -23.57 7.11 -22.79
C ASP A 27 -22.76 8.31 -23.28
N HIS A 28 -23.20 9.54 -23.01
CA HIS A 28 -22.50 10.77 -23.36
C HIS A 28 -21.65 11.34 -22.22
N GLN A 29 -21.75 10.82 -20.98
CA GLN A 29 -20.94 11.27 -19.86
C GLN A 29 -19.56 10.59 -19.84
N ASN A 30 -18.57 11.15 -19.12
CA ASN A 30 -17.33 10.43 -18.84
C ASN A 30 -17.59 9.26 -17.89
N ILE A 31 -16.74 8.23 -17.96
CA ILE A 31 -16.85 7.05 -17.08
C ILE A 31 -16.71 7.45 -15.60
N SER A 32 -15.74 8.34 -15.29
CA SER A 32 -15.53 8.88 -13.94
C SER A 32 -16.76 9.67 -13.44
N ASP A 33 -17.37 10.51 -14.29
CA ASP A 33 -18.54 11.28 -13.88
C ASP A 33 -19.74 10.37 -13.55
N VAL A 34 -19.87 9.23 -14.25
CA VAL A 34 -20.92 8.24 -13.95
C VAL A 34 -20.60 7.46 -12.66
N ALA A 35 -19.34 7.17 -12.39
CA ALA A 35 -18.93 6.57 -11.12
C ALA A 35 -19.25 7.49 -9.95
N ASP A 36 -18.86 8.78 -10.03
CA ASP A 36 -19.19 9.79 -9.02
C ASP A 36 -20.73 9.93 -8.81
N LEU A 37 -21.52 9.78 -9.90
CA LEU A 37 -22.98 9.79 -9.80
C LEU A 37 -23.54 8.57 -9.05
N ILE A 38 -22.92 7.40 -9.19
CA ILE A 38 -23.33 6.19 -8.47
C ILE A 38 -23.06 6.36 -6.98
N ASP A 39 -21.90 6.89 -6.59
CA ASP A 39 -21.55 7.19 -5.19
C ASP A 39 -22.56 8.18 -4.56
N GLU A 40 -22.95 9.23 -5.30
CA GLU A 40 -23.93 10.24 -4.85
C GLU A 40 -25.39 9.76 -4.85
N LEU A 41 -25.71 8.70 -5.60
CA LEU A 41 -27.06 8.16 -5.79
C LEU A 41 -27.15 6.66 -5.51
N PRO A 42 -26.76 6.18 -4.30
CA PRO A 42 -26.66 4.75 -3.99
C PRO A 42 -27.98 3.98 -4.11
N ASP A 43 -29.13 4.64 -3.98
CA ASP A 43 -30.44 4.02 -4.16
C ASP A 43 -30.78 3.71 -5.63
N TYR A 44 -30.02 4.25 -6.58
CA TYR A 44 -30.23 4.12 -8.01
C TYR A 44 -29.08 3.39 -8.74
N ASP A 45 -28.07 2.94 -8.04
CA ASP A 45 -26.85 2.30 -8.55
C ASP A 45 -27.13 1.22 -9.63
N SER A 46 -27.94 0.23 -9.29
CA SER A 46 -28.30 -0.86 -10.20
C SER A 46 -29.16 -0.42 -11.39
N ARG A 47 -29.93 0.65 -11.23
CA ARG A 47 -30.71 1.22 -12.35
C ARG A 47 -29.79 1.97 -13.32
N ILE A 48 -28.84 2.72 -12.83
CA ILE A 48 -27.83 3.43 -13.62
C ILE A 48 -26.99 2.42 -14.40
N ILE A 49 -26.43 1.40 -13.75
CA ILE A 49 -25.68 0.32 -14.39
C ILE A 49 -26.52 -0.43 -15.44
N SER A 50 -27.77 -0.76 -15.12
CA SER A 50 -28.65 -1.48 -16.05
C SER A 50 -29.09 -0.67 -17.26
N ALA A 51 -29.01 0.66 -17.21
CA ALA A 51 -29.41 1.53 -18.30
C ALA A 51 -28.31 1.71 -19.36
N MET A 52 -27.04 1.43 -19.03
CA MET A 52 -25.91 1.56 -19.96
C MET A 52 -25.77 0.33 -20.89
N SER A 53 -25.00 0.50 -21.97
CA SER A 53 -24.50 -0.64 -22.74
C SER A 53 -23.60 -1.52 -21.86
N VAL A 54 -23.56 -2.83 -22.11
CA VAL A 54 -22.81 -3.78 -21.26
C VAL A 54 -21.34 -3.39 -21.16
N HIS A 55 -20.72 -3.04 -22.29
CA HIS A 55 -19.33 -2.60 -22.35
C HIS A 55 -19.08 -1.33 -21.50
N ARG A 56 -19.97 -0.36 -21.56
CA ARG A 56 -19.86 0.85 -20.76
C ARG A 56 -20.10 0.59 -19.27
N ALA A 57 -21.09 -0.24 -18.97
CA ALA A 57 -21.38 -0.67 -17.60
C ALA A 57 -20.17 -1.38 -16.98
N ALA A 58 -19.46 -2.23 -17.71
CA ALA A 58 -18.23 -2.88 -17.26
C ALA A 58 -17.12 -1.85 -17.01
N SER A 59 -16.94 -0.87 -17.92
CA SER A 59 -15.94 0.19 -17.77
C SER A 59 -16.19 1.10 -16.56
N VAL A 60 -17.46 1.35 -16.21
CA VAL A 60 -17.82 2.11 -14.98
C VAL A 60 -17.64 1.21 -13.76
N PHE A 61 -18.12 -0.03 -13.81
CA PHE A 61 -18.10 -0.96 -12.68
C PHE A 61 -16.68 -1.22 -12.15
N LYS A 62 -15.69 -1.37 -13.03
CA LYS A 62 -14.31 -1.67 -12.64
C LYS A 62 -13.64 -0.55 -11.82
N ILE A 63 -14.08 0.70 -11.96
CA ILE A 63 -13.52 1.84 -11.22
C ILE A 63 -14.30 2.22 -9.95
N LEU A 64 -15.41 1.53 -9.67
CA LEU A 64 -16.20 1.72 -8.44
C LEU A 64 -15.51 1.07 -7.24
N ASP A 65 -15.75 1.63 -6.05
CA ASP A 65 -15.31 1.00 -4.81
C ASP A 65 -15.95 -0.37 -4.61
N LEU A 66 -15.21 -1.28 -3.96
CA LEU A 66 -15.62 -2.66 -3.73
C LEU A 66 -16.98 -2.79 -3.03
N GLY A 67 -17.32 -1.86 -2.11
CA GLY A 67 -18.60 -1.80 -1.43
C GLY A 67 -19.76 -1.58 -2.41
N GLU A 68 -19.62 -0.64 -3.32
CA GLU A 68 -20.57 -0.33 -4.37
C GLU A 68 -20.71 -1.49 -5.35
N GLN A 69 -19.60 -2.05 -5.82
CA GLN A 69 -19.59 -3.23 -6.68
C GLN A 69 -20.37 -4.39 -6.06
N LYS A 70 -20.16 -4.67 -4.77
CA LYS A 70 -20.90 -5.71 -4.02
C LYS A 70 -22.39 -5.42 -3.91
N ASN A 71 -22.79 -4.16 -3.74
CA ASN A 71 -24.18 -3.75 -3.65
C ASN A 71 -24.88 -3.86 -5.01
N ILE A 72 -24.23 -3.38 -6.06
CA ILE A 72 -24.72 -3.48 -7.44
C ILE A 72 -24.95 -4.95 -7.83
N ILE A 73 -23.98 -5.82 -7.64
CA ILE A 73 -24.10 -7.25 -7.98
C ILE A 73 -25.24 -7.94 -7.21
N LYS A 74 -25.49 -7.56 -5.97
CA LYS A 74 -26.62 -8.11 -5.19
C LYS A 74 -27.99 -7.66 -5.69
N SER A 75 -28.08 -6.46 -6.24
CA SER A 75 -29.32 -5.82 -6.67
C SER A 75 -29.66 -6.06 -8.15
N LEU A 76 -28.64 -6.39 -8.99
CA LEU A 76 -28.82 -6.65 -10.41
C LEU A 76 -29.54 -7.98 -10.69
N PRO A 77 -30.39 -8.02 -11.73
CA PRO A 77 -30.94 -9.28 -12.24
C PRO A 77 -29.82 -10.22 -12.76
N PRO A 78 -29.94 -11.56 -12.57
CA PRO A 78 -28.87 -12.50 -12.95
C PRO A 78 -28.41 -12.41 -14.42
N ILE A 79 -29.31 -12.05 -15.33
CA ILE A 79 -28.99 -11.92 -16.76
C ILE A 79 -28.08 -10.70 -17.02
N ILE A 80 -28.29 -9.60 -16.30
CA ILE A 80 -27.46 -8.38 -16.40
C ILE A 80 -26.14 -8.63 -15.71
N THR A 81 -26.15 -9.26 -14.53
CA THR A 81 -24.94 -9.68 -13.81
C THR A 81 -24.07 -10.59 -14.68
N ALA A 82 -24.66 -11.57 -15.36
CA ALA A 82 -23.93 -12.44 -16.29
C ALA A 82 -23.28 -11.64 -17.43
N GLY A 83 -24.03 -10.74 -18.07
CA GLY A 83 -23.51 -9.87 -19.12
C GLY A 83 -22.35 -9.02 -18.63
N LEU A 84 -22.52 -8.37 -17.49
CA LEU A 84 -21.51 -7.51 -16.88
C LEU A 84 -20.22 -8.29 -16.55
N LEU A 85 -20.33 -9.41 -15.86
CA LEU A 85 -19.18 -10.23 -15.47
C LEU A 85 -18.43 -10.84 -16.67
N ASN A 86 -19.12 -11.18 -17.75
CA ASN A 86 -18.46 -11.69 -18.96
C ASN A 86 -17.77 -10.58 -19.78
N GLU A 87 -18.21 -9.34 -19.65
CA GLU A 87 -17.62 -8.18 -20.34
C GLU A 87 -16.44 -7.58 -19.58
N LEU A 88 -16.36 -7.80 -18.26
CA LEU A 88 -15.20 -7.34 -17.47
C LEU A 88 -13.91 -7.97 -17.99
N PRO A 89 -12.80 -7.20 -18.08
CA PRO A 89 -11.47 -7.77 -18.29
C PRO A 89 -11.19 -8.91 -17.31
N PRO A 90 -10.40 -9.91 -17.70
CA PRO A 90 -10.15 -11.10 -16.86
C PRO A 90 -9.51 -10.81 -15.50
N ASP A 91 -8.60 -9.86 -15.45
CA ASP A 91 -7.93 -9.36 -14.25
C ASP A 91 -8.92 -8.62 -13.33
N ASP A 92 -9.63 -7.58 -13.82
CA ASP A 92 -10.65 -6.83 -13.06
C ASP A 92 -11.74 -7.77 -12.51
N ARG A 93 -12.16 -8.75 -13.31
CA ARG A 93 -13.13 -9.78 -12.88
C ARG A 93 -12.56 -10.67 -11.77
N THR A 94 -11.29 -11.02 -11.86
CA THR A 94 -10.62 -11.88 -10.87
C THR A 94 -10.46 -11.13 -9.57
N ASP A 95 -10.01 -9.88 -9.62
CA ASP A 95 -9.88 -8.97 -8.48
C ASP A 95 -11.21 -8.84 -7.73
N PHE A 96 -12.28 -8.48 -8.45
CA PHE A 96 -13.62 -8.42 -7.84
C PHE A 96 -14.06 -9.72 -7.17
N LEU A 97 -13.81 -10.87 -7.81
CA LEU A 97 -14.26 -12.17 -7.31
C LEU A 97 -13.47 -12.62 -6.07
N GLU A 98 -12.18 -12.34 -5.98
CA GLU A 98 -11.38 -12.77 -4.82
C GLU A 98 -11.80 -12.07 -3.52
N GLU A 99 -12.33 -10.87 -3.62
CA GLU A 99 -12.85 -10.08 -2.51
C GLU A 99 -14.23 -10.56 -1.99
N LEU A 100 -14.79 -11.59 -2.61
CA LEU A 100 -16.10 -12.10 -2.24
C LEU A 100 -16.01 -13.38 -1.39
N PRO A 101 -17.00 -13.63 -0.51
CA PRO A 101 -17.10 -14.92 0.18
C PRO A 101 -17.19 -16.08 -0.81
N SER A 102 -16.51 -17.20 -0.53
CA SER A 102 -16.40 -18.37 -1.41
C SER A 102 -17.74 -18.94 -1.93
N ASN A 103 -18.83 -18.74 -1.17
CA ASN A 103 -20.18 -19.15 -1.64
C ASN A 103 -20.69 -18.21 -2.75
N ALA A 104 -20.46 -16.90 -2.65
CA ALA A 104 -20.84 -15.94 -3.69
C ALA A 104 -20.02 -16.16 -4.95
N VAL A 105 -18.70 -16.31 -4.83
CA VAL A 105 -17.79 -16.63 -5.94
C VAL A 105 -18.30 -17.86 -6.72
N ARG A 106 -18.67 -18.92 -6.02
CA ARG A 106 -19.16 -20.17 -6.64
C ARG A 106 -20.44 -19.97 -7.45
N GLU A 107 -21.33 -19.09 -7.00
CA GLU A 107 -22.57 -18.80 -7.74
C GLU A 107 -22.30 -17.89 -8.94
N LEU A 108 -21.46 -16.87 -8.80
CA LEU A 108 -21.12 -15.93 -9.87
C LEU A 108 -20.32 -16.63 -11.00
N ILE A 109 -19.38 -17.50 -10.67
CA ILE A 109 -18.62 -18.29 -11.66
C ILE A 109 -19.55 -19.15 -12.55
N LYS A 110 -20.72 -19.58 -12.06
CA LYS A 110 -21.68 -20.32 -12.88
C LYS A 110 -22.34 -19.47 -13.97
N LEU A 111 -22.35 -18.14 -13.78
CA LEU A 111 -22.92 -17.19 -14.74
C LEU A 111 -21.96 -16.88 -15.89
N LEU A 112 -20.67 -17.20 -15.72
CA LEU A 112 -19.65 -16.98 -16.73
C LEU A 112 -19.76 -17.97 -17.89
N ASP A 113 -19.46 -17.51 -19.09
CA ASP A 113 -19.26 -18.32 -20.26
C ASP A 113 -18.12 -19.33 -20.10
N ASN A 114 -18.07 -20.38 -20.88
CA ASN A 114 -17.11 -21.47 -20.70
C ASN A 114 -15.66 -21.01 -20.83
N GLU A 115 -15.35 -20.06 -21.71
CA GLU A 115 -14.01 -19.51 -21.92
C GLU A 115 -13.63 -18.61 -20.75
N GLU A 116 -14.49 -17.64 -20.42
CA GLU A 116 -14.28 -16.70 -19.32
C GLU A 116 -14.14 -17.40 -17.97
N ARG A 117 -14.94 -18.44 -17.75
CA ARG A 117 -14.83 -19.30 -16.57
C ARG A 117 -13.48 -20.00 -16.45
N LYS A 118 -12.94 -20.52 -17.56
CA LYS A 118 -11.62 -21.17 -17.55
C LYS A 118 -10.52 -20.18 -17.23
N ILE A 119 -10.56 -19.01 -17.86
CA ILE A 119 -9.59 -17.93 -17.63
C ILE A 119 -9.63 -17.52 -16.16
N THR A 120 -10.81 -17.15 -15.65
CA THR A 120 -11.00 -16.73 -14.25
C THR A 120 -10.50 -17.77 -13.24
N LEU A 121 -10.85 -19.06 -13.46
CA LEU A 121 -10.38 -20.14 -12.58
C LEU A 121 -8.86 -20.34 -12.67
N SER A 122 -8.25 -20.09 -13.81
CA SER A 122 -6.79 -20.13 -13.98
C SER A 122 -6.11 -19.01 -13.21
N LEU A 123 -6.63 -17.78 -13.28
CA LEU A 123 -6.11 -16.63 -12.56
C LEU A 123 -6.29 -16.78 -11.05
N LEU A 124 -7.48 -17.17 -10.59
CA LEU A 124 -7.75 -17.49 -9.17
C LEU A 124 -6.88 -18.63 -8.62
N GLY A 125 -6.24 -19.42 -9.47
CA GLY A 125 -5.31 -20.48 -9.09
C GLY A 125 -3.93 -19.99 -8.68
N TYR A 126 -3.55 -18.74 -8.97
CA TYR A 126 -2.31 -18.15 -8.50
C TYR A 126 -2.42 -17.70 -7.04
N PRO A 127 -1.29 -17.56 -6.32
CA PRO A 127 -1.30 -17.03 -4.95
C PRO A 127 -1.93 -15.63 -4.88
N GLU A 128 -2.57 -15.31 -3.78
CA GLU A 128 -3.00 -13.95 -3.46
C GLU A 128 -1.78 -12.99 -3.51
N ASN A 129 -1.99 -11.74 -3.91
CA ASN A 129 -0.97 -10.71 -4.06
C ASN A 129 0.17 -11.09 -5.04
N SER A 130 -0.07 -12.00 -5.99
CA SER A 130 0.91 -12.34 -7.02
C SER A 130 0.60 -11.69 -8.35
N VAL A 131 1.64 -11.41 -9.14
CA VAL A 131 1.53 -10.90 -10.52
C VAL A 131 0.58 -11.75 -11.38
N GLY A 132 0.49 -13.04 -11.11
CA GLY A 132 -0.41 -13.95 -11.82
C GLY A 132 -1.91 -13.66 -11.59
N ARG A 133 -2.26 -12.97 -10.49
CA ARG A 133 -3.62 -12.49 -10.23
C ARG A 133 -3.96 -11.22 -10.99
N LEU A 134 -2.97 -10.34 -11.18
CA LEU A 134 -3.11 -9.06 -11.88
C LEU A 134 -3.02 -9.18 -13.41
N MET A 135 -2.58 -10.33 -13.94
CA MET A 135 -2.36 -10.43 -15.39
C MET A 135 -3.66 -10.67 -16.16
N THR A 136 -3.75 -10.04 -17.33
CA THR A 136 -4.73 -10.39 -18.35
C THR A 136 -4.12 -11.25 -19.46
N PRO A 137 -4.81 -12.30 -19.96
CA PRO A 137 -4.37 -13.06 -21.13
C PRO A 137 -4.67 -12.37 -22.46
N ASP A 138 -5.31 -11.19 -22.43
CA ASP A 138 -5.80 -10.50 -23.62
C ASP A 138 -4.74 -9.57 -24.21
N TYR A 139 -3.70 -10.16 -24.81
CA TYR A 139 -2.57 -9.47 -25.41
C TYR A 139 -2.32 -9.87 -26.87
N VAL A 140 -1.60 -9.05 -27.62
CA VAL A 140 -1.18 -9.34 -28.99
C VAL A 140 0.20 -9.96 -29.01
N TYR A 141 0.33 -11.12 -29.66
CA TYR A 141 1.63 -11.74 -29.90
C TYR A 141 1.85 -12.08 -31.37
N VAL A 142 3.12 -12.18 -31.77
CA VAL A 142 3.58 -12.50 -33.09
C VAL A 142 4.81 -13.40 -33.03
N TYR A 143 5.21 -13.94 -34.19
CA TYR A 143 6.44 -14.74 -34.31
C TYR A 143 7.56 -13.91 -34.93
N GLU A 144 8.80 -14.21 -34.58
CA GLU A 144 10.00 -13.54 -35.14
C GLU A 144 10.10 -13.64 -36.66
N THR A 145 9.46 -14.65 -37.26
CA THR A 145 9.42 -14.89 -38.69
C THR A 145 8.40 -14.06 -39.44
N ASN A 146 7.43 -13.46 -38.76
CA ASN A 146 6.40 -12.64 -39.38
C ASN A 146 7.00 -11.38 -40.01
N THR A 147 6.35 -10.87 -41.07
CA THR A 147 6.62 -9.54 -41.60
C THR A 147 5.87 -8.47 -40.85
N VAL A 148 6.34 -7.23 -40.90
CA VAL A 148 5.67 -6.05 -40.32
C VAL A 148 4.22 -5.95 -40.81
N GLN A 149 3.98 -6.21 -42.12
CA GLN A 149 2.60 -6.20 -42.65
C GLN A 149 1.71 -7.24 -41.96
N GLN A 150 2.22 -8.46 -41.73
CA GLN A 150 1.49 -9.53 -41.04
C GLN A 150 1.20 -9.16 -39.59
N VAL A 151 2.12 -8.46 -38.91
CA VAL A 151 1.91 -7.95 -37.56
C VAL A 151 0.76 -6.95 -37.54
N LEU A 152 0.79 -5.93 -38.42
CA LEU A 152 -0.26 -4.91 -38.49
C LEU A 152 -1.64 -5.53 -38.83
N ASP A 153 -1.69 -6.54 -39.70
CA ASP A 153 -2.93 -7.25 -40.01
C ASP A 153 -3.43 -8.08 -38.81
N THR A 154 -2.51 -8.65 -38.03
CA THR A 154 -2.85 -9.33 -36.77
C THR A 154 -3.43 -8.34 -35.76
N VAL A 155 -2.76 -7.19 -35.53
CA VAL A 155 -3.25 -6.14 -34.64
C VAL A 155 -4.66 -5.68 -35.03
N ARG A 156 -4.91 -5.42 -36.31
CA ARG A 156 -6.26 -5.02 -36.80
C ARG A 156 -7.34 -6.07 -36.52
N ARG A 157 -6.97 -7.35 -36.54
CA ARG A 157 -7.89 -8.47 -36.37
C ARG A 157 -8.20 -8.73 -34.90
N VAL A 158 -7.19 -8.75 -34.03
CA VAL A 158 -7.35 -9.18 -32.62
C VAL A 158 -7.28 -8.02 -31.61
N GLY A 159 -6.71 -6.88 -31.99
CA GLY A 159 -6.45 -5.77 -31.09
C GLY A 159 -7.67 -5.10 -30.47
N LYS A 160 -8.88 -5.36 -31.01
CA LYS A 160 -10.13 -4.88 -30.38
C LYS A 160 -10.44 -5.55 -29.05
N ASN A 161 -9.96 -6.81 -28.91
CA ASN A 161 -10.21 -7.64 -27.74
C ASN A 161 -8.95 -7.78 -26.87
N SER A 162 -7.91 -6.99 -27.16
CA SER A 162 -6.69 -6.99 -26.37
C SER A 162 -6.72 -5.82 -25.41
N GLU A 163 -6.21 -6.00 -24.22
CA GLU A 163 -6.12 -4.96 -23.19
C GLU A 163 -5.38 -3.72 -23.69
N THR A 164 -4.26 -3.95 -24.36
CA THR A 164 -3.52 -2.90 -25.06
C THR A 164 -2.89 -3.40 -26.35
N ILE A 165 -2.67 -2.48 -27.30
CA ILE A 165 -1.89 -2.72 -28.52
C ILE A 165 -0.57 -1.95 -28.53
N ASP A 166 -0.25 -1.23 -27.46
CA ASP A 166 0.96 -0.38 -27.39
C ASP A 166 2.24 -1.19 -27.49
N VAL A 167 2.18 -2.43 -27.00
CA VAL A 167 3.31 -3.37 -27.02
C VAL A 167 2.85 -4.70 -27.64
N ILE A 168 3.65 -5.19 -28.59
CA ILE A 168 3.47 -6.47 -29.27
C ILE A 168 4.55 -7.43 -28.80
N TYR A 169 4.13 -8.60 -28.32
CA TYR A 169 5.05 -9.60 -27.77
C TYR A 169 5.49 -10.58 -28.82
N VAL A 170 6.80 -10.85 -28.86
CA VAL A 170 7.39 -11.80 -29.82
C VAL A 170 7.63 -13.12 -29.10
N ILE A 171 7.05 -14.19 -29.61
CA ILE A 171 7.21 -15.55 -29.06
C ILE A 171 7.78 -16.51 -30.10
N ASN A 172 8.36 -17.62 -29.61
CA ASN A 172 8.73 -18.73 -30.47
C ASN A 172 7.58 -19.76 -30.60
N GLU A 173 7.80 -20.82 -31.39
CA GLU A 173 6.82 -21.90 -31.60
C GLU A 173 6.45 -22.66 -30.31
N LYS A 174 7.25 -22.56 -29.25
CA LYS A 174 6.97 -23.17 -27.94
C LYS A 174 6.18 -22.24 -27.00
N GLY A 175 5.89 -21.01 -27.44
CA GLY A 175 5.26 -19.97 -26.63
C GLY A 175 6.20 -19.27 -25.64
N GLU A 176 7.52 -19.44 -25.79
CA GLU A 176 8.51 -18.75 -24.97
C GLU A 176 8.67 -17.30 -25.44
N LEU A 177 8.70 -16.36 -24.51
CA LEU A 177 8.88 -14.95 -24.80
C LEU A 177 10.30 -14.67 -25.29
N LEU A 178 10.42 -13.99 -26.43
CA LEU A 178 11.67 -13.61 -27.05
C LEU A 178 11.95 -12.11 -26.92
N ASP A 179 10.93 -11.27 -27.14
CA ASP A 179 11.07 -9.82 -27.11
C ASP A 179 9.72 -9.10 -26.92
N ASP A 180 9.77 -7.81 -26.62
CA ASP A 180 8.62 -6.90 -26.54
C ASP A 180 8.90 -5.66 -27.42
N ILE A 181 8.06 -5.40 -28.43
CA ILE A 181 8.25 -4.34 -29.41
C ILE A 181 7.07 -3.39 -29.39
N ARG A 182 7.32 -2.09 -29.27
CA ARG A 182 6.26 -1.08 -29.30
C ARG A 182 5.61 -1.02 -30.69
N ILE A 183 4.28 -0.87 -30.74
CA ILE A 183 3.55 -0.75 -32.02
C ILE A 183 4.11 0.36 -32.91
N ARG A 184 4.66 1.43 -32.34
CA ARG A 184 5.30 2.52 -33.07
C ARG A 184 6.42 2.03 -33.99
N GLU A 185 7.22 1.05 -33.56
CA GLU A 185 8.33 0.53 -34.34
C GLU A 185 7.81 -0.18 -35.59
N PHE A 186 6.70 -0.90 -35.49
CA PHE A 186 6.05 -1.56 -36.64
C PHE A 186 5.41 -0.53 -37.61
N ILE A 187 4.83 0.55 -37.09
CA ILE A 187 4.21 1.61 -37.93
C ILE A 187 5.29 2.33 -38.76
N LEU A 188 6.49 2.51 -38.20
CA LEU A 188 7.60 3.23 -38.86
C LEU A 188 8.47 2.33 -39.75
N ALA A 189 8.38 1.02 -39.58
CA ALA A 189 9.19 0.06 -40.34
C ALA A 189 8.59 -0.23 -41.74
N SER A 190 9.40 -0.75 -42.63
CA SER A 190 8.95 -1.22 -43.94
C SER A 190 8.06 -2.46 -43.81
N PRO A 191 6.95 -2.57 -44.56
CA PRO A 191 6.01 -3.70 -44.47
C PRO A 191 6.63 -5.06 -44.69
N GLU A 192 7.68 -5.15 -45.52
CA GLU A 192 8.40 -6.36 -45.89
C GLU A 192 9.43 -6.82 -44.85
N MET A 193 9.81 -5.90 -43.92
CA MET A 193 10.82 -6.18 -42.88
C MET A 193 10.30 -7.27 -41.94
N LYS A 194 11.21 -8.13 -41.49
CA LYS A 194 10.85 -9.18 -40.53
C LYS A 194 10.91 -8.68 -39.09
N VAL A 195 10.03 -9.20 -38.22
CA VAL A 195 10.03 -8.92 -36.80
C VAL A 195 11.40 -9.09 -36.17
N ARG A 196 12.14 -10.15 -36.54
CA ARG A 196 13.51 -10.42 -36.06
C ARG A 196 14.49 -9.25 -36.27
N GLU A 197 14.28 -8.43 -37.28
CA GLU A 197 15.14 -7.27 -37.59
C GLU A 197 14.83 -6.06 -36.67
N LEU A 198 13.67 -6.05 -36.03
CA LEU A 198 13.23 -5.02 -35.06
C LEU A 198 13.54 -5.40 -33.61
N MET A 199 13.85 -6.66 -33.33
CA MET A 199 14.12 -7.15 -31.98
C MET A 199 15.46 -6.60 -31.47
N ASP A 200 15.50 -6.24 -30.20
CA ASP A 200 16.72 -5.81 -29.50
C ASP A 200 17.21 -6.82 -28.44
N ASP A 201 16.49 -7.92 -28.27
CA ASP A 201 16.75 -9.02 -27.34
C ASP A 201 16.89 -8.55 -25.86
N ARG A 202 16.17 -7.49 -25.46
CA ARG A 202 16.22 -6.86 -24.11
C ARG A 202 14.86 -6.86 -23.42
N VAL A 203 14.19 -7.99 -23.43
CA VAL A 203 12.88 -8.13 -22.82
C VAL A 203 12.95 -8.04 -21.29
N ILE A 204 12.02 -7.28 -20.74
CA ILE A 204 11.78 -7.23 -19.30
C ILE A 204 10.45 -7.92 -19.06
N SER A 205 10.46 -8.93 -18.20
CA SER A 205 9.27 -9.71 -17.87
C SER A 205 9.11 -9.89 -16.38
N LEU A 206 7.87 -10.11 -15.96
CA LEU A 206 7.49 -10.46 -14.59
C LEU A 206 7.26 -11.98 -14.51
N ASN A 207 7.48 -12.58 -13.35
CA ASN A 207 7.11 -13.98 -13.12
C ASN A 207 5.71 -14.02 -12.50
N ALA A 208 4.86 -14.95 -12.95
CA ALA A 208 3.48 -15.08 -12.45
C ALA A 208 3.38 -15.35 -10.94
N TYR A 209 4.43 -15.89 -10.31
CA TYR A 209 4.49 -16.16 -8.87
C TYR A 209 5.23 -15.07 -8.08
N GLN A 210 5.68 -14.02 -8.74
CA GLN A 210 6.31 -12.87 -8.12
C GLN A 210 5.27 -12.04 -7.37
N ASP A 211 5.70 -11.41 -6.28
CA ASP A 211 4.86 -10.49 -5.51
C ASP A 211 4.50 -9.24 -6.32
N GLN A 212 3.26 -8.76 -6.16
CA GLN A 212 2.75 -7.59 -6.87
C GLN A 212 3.48 -6.29 -6.49
N GLU A 213 3.94 -6.16 -5.25
CA GLU A 213 4.73 -5.00 -4.80
C GLU A 213 6.04 -4.88 -5.58
N GLU A 214 6.74 -6.03 -5.80
CA GLU A 214 7.97 -6.05 -6.61
C GLU A 214 7.71 -5.65 -8.07
N ALA A 215 6.54 -5.98 -8.63
CA ALA A 215 6.16 -5.58 -9.98
C ALA A 215 6.08 -4.06 -10.11
N SER A 216 5.56 -3.36 -9.11
CA SER A 216 5.50 -1.89 -9.07
C SER A 216 6.88 -1.25 -9.25
N ASP A 217 7.91 -1.81 -8.60
CA ASP A 217 9.29 -1.32 -8.73
C ASP A 217 9.85 -1.56 -10.15
N VAL A 218 9.54 -2.70 -10.77
CA VAL A 218 9.95 -2.99 -12.15
C VAL A 218 9.34 -1.99 -13.13
N PHE A 219 8.06 -1.64 -12.99
CA PHE A 219 7.40 -0.62 -13.81
C PHE A 219 8.05 0.76 -13.65
N LYS A 220 8.29 1.22 -12.41
CA LYS A 220 8.96 2.51 -12.11
C LYS A 220 10.33 2.62 -12.77
N MET A 221 11.12 1.56 -12.70
CA MET A 221 12.51 1.58 -13.21
C MET A 221 12.58 1.53 -14.74
N ASN A 222 11.56 0.98 -15.40
CA ASN A 222 11.63 0.70 -16.84
C ASN A 222 10.70 1.58 -17.70
N ASN A 223 9.88 2.41 -17.09
CA ASN A 223 8.96 3.34 -17.77
C ASN A 223 8.14 2.65 -18.88
N ARG A 224 7.49 1.53 -18.51
CA ARG A 224 6.66 0.71 -19.40
C ARG A 224 5.18 0.97 -19.14
N VAL A 225 4.33 0.81 -20.16
CA VAL A 225 2.86 0.86 -20.04
C VAL A 225 2.26 -0.52 -19.79
N ALA A 226 2.92 -1.57 -20.26
CA ALA A 226 2.56 -2.97 -20.02
C ALA A 226 3.84 -3.81 -19.96
N LEU A 227 3.84 -4.83 -19.12
CA LEU A 227 4.93 -5.80 -18.99
C LEU A 227 4.40 -7.23 -19.18
N PRO A 228 5.15 -8.09 -19.91
CA PRO A 228 4.77 -9.48 -20.10
C PRO A 228 4.99 -10.30 -18.83
N VAL A 229 4.04 -11.19 -18.55
CA VAL A 229 4.09 -12.14 -17.44
C VAL A 229 4.43 -13.52 -17.98
N VAL A 230 5.45 -14.13 -17.40
CA VAL A 230 5.96 -15.44 -17.85
C VAL A 230 5.89 -16.49 -16.74
N SER A 231 5.83 -17.75 -17.16
CA SER A 231 6.02 -18.89 -16.26
C SER A 231 7.50 -19.11 -15.93
N ASN A 232 7.79 -20.00 -14.98
CA ASN A 232 9.16 -20.41 -14.66
C ASN A 232 9.92 -21.01 -15.87
N SER A 233 9.23 -21.42 -16.94
CA SER A 233 9.80 -21.92 -18.20
C SER A 233 9.82 -20.85 -19.29
N ASN A 234 9.71 -19.57 -18.94
CA ASN A 234 9.70 -18.42 -19.85
C ASN A 234 8.57 -18.43 -20.89
N LYS A 235 7.49 -19.17 -20.66
CA LYS A 235 6.30 -19.09 -21.52
C LYS A 235 5.50 -17.84 -21.16
N LEU A 236 5.10 -17.10 -22.19
CA LEU A 236 4.21 -15.95 -22.03
C LEU A 236 2.82 -16.43 -21.59
N LEU A 237 2.34 -15.91 -20.47
CA LEU A 237 1.05 -16.26 -19.85
C LEU A 237 0.02 -15.15 -20.00
N GLY A 238 0.46 -13.90 -19.85
CA GLY A 238 -0.37 -12.72 -19.85
C GLY A 238 0.47 -11.46 -19.87
N ILE A 239 -0.19 -10.35 -19.61
CA ILE A 239 0.43 -9.04 -19.41
C ILE A 239 -0.17 -8.38 -18.18
N VAL A 240 0.58 -7.47 -17.56
CA VAL A 240 0.08 -6.53 -16.54
C VAL A 240 0.25 -5.13 -17.08
N THR A 241 -0.71 -4.26 -16.85
CA THR A 241 -0.70 -2.89 -17.33
C THR A 241 -0.36 -1.90 -16.20
N ILE A 242 -0.03 -0.67 -16.56
CA ILE A 242 0.40 0.34 -15.59
C ILE A 242 -0.74 0.83 -14.69
N ASP A 243 -1.98 0.81 -15.18
CA ASP A 243 -3.16 1.19 -14.42
C ASP A 243 -3.39 0.23 -13.24
N ASP A 244 -3.28 -1.10 -13.44
CA ASP A 244 -3.37 -2.08 -12.35
C ASP A 244 -2.26 -1.87 -11.31
N ILE A 245 -1.04 -1.61 -11.78
CA ILE A 245 0.09 -1.32 -10.89
C ILE A 245 -0.09 -0.03 -10.10
N LEU A 246 -0.79 0.97 -10.64
CA LEU A 246 -1.12 2.19 -9.88
C LEU A 246 -2.08 1.91 -8.73
N TRP A 247 -3.07 1.02 -8.95
CA TRP A 247 -3.98 0.57 -7.89
C TRP A 247 -3.23 -0.22 -6.82
N VAL A 248 -2.44 -1.22 -7.22
CA VAL A 248 -1.58 -1.99 -6.31
C VAL A 248 -0.67 -1.07 -5.48
N ALA A 249 0.00 -0.11 -6.12
CA ALA A 249 0.88 0.82 -5.41
C ALA A 249 0.13 1.70 -4.39
N SER A 250 -1.12 2.08 -4.69
CA SER A 250 -1.97 2.85 -3.77
C SER A 250 -2.42 2.00 -2.59
N GLU A 251 -2.79 0.75 -2.83
CA GLU A 251 -3.23 -0.21 -1.81
C GLU A 251 -2.08 -0.56 -0.86
N GLU A 252 -0.92 -0.94 -1.38
CA GLU A 252 0.28 -1.23 -0.60
C GLU A 252 0.71 -0.02 0.24
N PHE A 253 0.67 1.19 -0.33
CA PHE A 253 0.95 2.41 0.42
C PHE A 253 -0.04 2.63 1.56
N SER A 254 -1.34 2.39 1.33
CA SER A 254 -2.38 2.49 2.36
C SER A 254 -2.16 1.46 3.47
N GLU A 255 -1.85 0.20 3.11
CA GLU A 255 -1.52 -0.87 4.04
C GLU A 255 -0.32 -0.52 4.92
N ASP A 256 0.78 -0.06 4.30
CA ASP A 256 2.00 0.37 5.00
C ASP A 256 1.72 1.49 5.99
N MET A 257 0.93 2.50 5.59
CA MET A 257 0.54 3.60 6.49
C MET A 257 -0.25 3.12 7.69
N GLN A 258 -1.15 2.14 7.51
CA GLN A 258 -1.92 1.55 8.59
C GLN A 258 -1.05 0.70 9.52
N LYS A 259 -0.12 -0.09 8.98
CA LYS A 259 0.86 -0.88 9.74
C LYS A 259 1.80 0.03 10.54
N ILE A 260 2.30 1.13 9.96
CA ILE A 260 3.10 2.15 10.68
C ILE A 260 2.30 2.73 11.86
N GLY A 261 0.99 2.88 11.71
CA GLY A 261 0.07 3.27 12.79
C GLY A 261 -0.18 2.19 13.85
N GLY A 262 0.34 0.97 13.67
CA GLY A 262 0.14 -0.17 14.57
C GLY A 262 -1.24 -0.79 14.46
N THR A 263 -1.80 -0.84 13.25
CA THR A 263 -3.05 -1.53 12.94
C THR A 263 -2.83 -2.56 11.83
N GLN A 264 -3.72 -3.54 11.73
CA GLN A 264 -3.76 -4.40 10.56
C GLN A 264 -4.47 -3.66 9.42
N ALA A 265 -4.12 -3.97 8.16
CA ALA A 265 -4.74 -3.38 6.99
C ALA A 265 -6.26 -3.56 6.96
N LEU A 266 -6.96 -2.52 6.51
CA LEU A 266 -8.39 -2.54 6.27
C LEU A 266 -8.63 -2.94 4.81
N GLU A 267 -9.50 -3.90 4.58
CA GLU A 267 -9.92 -4.37 3.25
C GLU A 267 -11.04 -3.50 2.64
N GLN A 268 -11.58 -2.57 3.41
CA GLN A 268 -12.68 -1.70 3.02
C GLN A 268 -12.43 -0.28 3.50
N PRO A 269 -13.02 0.75 2.87
CA PRO A 269 -12.99 2.12 3.35
C PRO A 269 -13.38 2.21 4.83
N TYR A 270 -12.80 3.15 5.55
CA TYR A 270 -12.94 3.26 7.01
C TYR A 270 -14.40 3.31 7.47
N LEU A 271 -15.26 4.05 6.76
CA LEU A 271 -16.68 4.20 7.13
C LEU A 271 -17.52 2.96 6.82
N GLU A 272 -17.10 2.13 5.87
CA GLU A 272 -17.79 0.90 5.49
C GLU A 272 -17.34 -0.31 6.31
N THR A 273 -16.16 -0.22 6.93
CA THR A 273 -15.63 -1.29 7.76
C THR A 273 -16.52 -1.52 9.00
N PRO A 274 -17.08 -2.73 9.20
CA PRO A 274 -17.89 -3.03 10.36
C PRO A 274 -17.13 -2.78 11.68
N LEU A 275 -17.79 -2.18 12.67
CA LEU A 275 -17.18 -1.81 13.95
C LEU A 275 -16.43 -2.98 14.61
N PHE A 276 -16.96 -4.20 14.53
CA PHE A 276 -16.32 -5.38 15.11
C PHE A 276 -15.05 -5.79 14.36
N SER A 277 -15.02 -5.64 13.05
CA SER A 277 -13.81 -5.84 12.23
C SER A 277 -12.73 -4.83 12.61
N LEU A 278 -13.11 -3.56 12.70
CA LEU A 278 -12.21 -2.47 13.13
C LEU A 278 -11.61 -2.72 14.52
N PHE A 279 -12.44 -3.17 15.47
CA PHE A 279 -11.98 -3.58 16.80
C PHE A 279 -10.98 -4.74 16.72
N ARG A 280 -11.29 -5.78 15.96
CA ARG A 280 -10.43 -6.98 15.83
C ARG A 280 -9.06 -6.65 15.23
N LYS A 281 -9.04 -5.79 14.19
CA LYS A 281 -7.80 -5.37 13.50
C LYS A 281 -6.89 -4.49 14.38
N ARG A 282 -7.41 -3.84 15.41
CA ARG A 282 -6.66 -2.97 16.34
C ARG A 282 -6.30 -3.64 17.65
N VAL A 283 -7.20 -4.46 18.22
CA VAL A 283 -7.05 -4.97 19.59
C VAL A 283 -5.84 -5.88 19.77
N GLY A 284 -5.51 -6.71 18.78
CA GLY A 284 -4.39 -7.66 18.87
C GLY A 284 -3.07 -6.92 19.11
N TRP A 285 -2.81 -5.89 18.32
CA TRP A 285 -1.60 -5.09 18.45
C TRP A 285 -1.59 -4.25 19.74
N LEU A 286 -2.70 -3.64 20.10
CA LEU A 286 -2.82 -2.89 21.35
C LEU A 286 -2.55 -3.75 22.59
N VAL A 287 -2.99 -5.01 22.59
CA VAL A 287 -2.70 -5.94 23.68
C VAL A 287 -1.20 -6.24 23.76
N VAL A 288 -0.53 -6.48 22.64
CA VAL A 288 0.93 -6.69 22.60
C VAL A 288 1.67 -5.47 23.16
N LEU A 289 1.31 -4.27 22.73
CA LEU A 289 1.90 -3.03 23.24
C LEU A 289 1.64 -2.84 24.73
N PHE A 290 0.41 -3.10 25.19
CA PHE A 290 0.06 -3.02 26.61
C PHE A 290 0.86 -4.00 27.49
N LEU A 291 1.06 -5.23 27.02
CA LEU A 291 1.93 -6.20 27.71
C LEU A 291 3.38 -5.74 27.75
N GLY A 292 3.87 -5.12 26.68
CA GLY A 292 5.17 -4.45 26.65
C GLY A 292 5.28 -3.33 27.68
N GLU A 293 4.24 -2.49 27.80
CA GLU A 293 4.19 -1.39 28.76
C GLU A 293 4.20 -1.86 30.21
N LEU A 294 3.67 -3.05 30.52
CA LEU A 294 3.77 -3.63 31.87
C LEU A 294 5.22 -3.85 32.33
N LEU A 295 6.17 -3.97 31.39
CA LEU A 295 7.60 -4.06 31.71
C LEU A 295 8.12 -2.73 32.29
N THR A 296 7.55 -1.58 31.91
CA THR A 296 7.88 -0.28 32.48
C THR A 296 7.57 -0.23 33.98
N ALA A 297 6.42 -0.78 34.41
CA ALA A 297 6.09 -0.91 35.82
C ALA A 297 7.09 -1.81 36.58
N SER A 298 7.57 -2.88 35.94
CA SER A 298 8.57 -3.78 36.50
C SER A 298 9.94 -3.08 36.63
N ALA A 299 10.33 -2.31 35.65
CA ALA A 299 11.55 -1.47 35.70
C ALA A 299 11.46 -0.40 36.82
N MET A 300 10.33 0.26 36.94
CA MET A 300 10.09 1.23 38.04
C MET A 300 10.20 0.56 39.41
N LYS A 301 9.65 -0.65 39.58
CA LYS A 301 9.78 -1.40 40.84
C LYS A 301 11.22 -1.77 41.14
N TYR A 302 12.01 -2.13 40.13
CA TYR A 302 13.45 -2.43 40.31
C TYR A 302 14.22 -1.22 40.86
N PHE A 303 13.89 -0.01 40.42
CA PHE A 303 14.52 1.24 40.87
C PHE A 303 13.77 1.94 42.02
N GLU A 304 12.89 1.26 42.74
CA GLU A 304 12.06 1.84 43.82
C GLU A 304 12.90 2.49 44.94
N ALA A 305 14.05 1.88 45.29
CA ALA A 305 14.93 2.43 46.31
C ALA A 305 15.61 3.73 45.87
N GLU A 306 16.00 3.85 44.65
CA GLU A 306 16.60 5.03 44.02
C GLU A 306 15.56 6.15 43.89
N ILE A 307 14.34 5.82 43.48
CA ILE A 307 13.20 6.75 43.42
C ILE A 307 12.93 7.31 44.79
N GLY A 308 12.96 6.48 45.85
CA GLY A 308 12.78 6.96 47.25
C GLY A 308 13.88 7.92 47.77
N ARG A 309 15.11 7.80 47.24
CA ARG A 309 16.22 8.67 47.59
C ARG A 309 16.14 10.04 46.92
N ALA A 310 15.61 10.10 45.69
CA ALA A 310 15.54 11.34 44.92
C ALA A 310 14.15 11.45 44.25
N LEU A 311 13.13 11.76 45.06
CA LEU A 311 11.75 11.86 44.61
C LEU A 311 11.54 12.88 43.49
N VAL A 312 12.43 13.90 43.43
CA VAL A 312 12.42 14.93 42.37
C VAL A 312 12.59 14.34 40.96
N LEU A 313 13.24 13.17 40.83
CA LEU A 313 13.42 12.48 39.53
C LEU A 313 12.12 12.02 38.92
N VAL A 314 11.14 11.69 39.77
CA VAL A 314 9.81 11.20 39.28
C VAL A 314 9.12 12.25 38.41
N LEU A 315 9.34 13.55 38.68
CA LEU A 315 8.77 14.66 37.91
C LEU A 315 9.22 14.67 36.44
N PHE A 316 10.35 14.05 36.14
CA PHE A 316 10.95 14.06 34.79
C PHE A 316 10.71 12.76 34.03
N ILE A 317 10.21 11.71 34.66
CA ILE A 317 9.91 10.42 34.00
C ILE A 317 9.05 10.63 32.75
N PRO A 318 7.88 11.31 32.80
CA PRO A 318 7.05 11.49 31.60
C PRO A 318 7.77 12.27 30.49
N LEU A 319 8.57 13.29 30.85
CA LEU A 319 9.33 14.07 29.89
C LEU A 319 10.39 13.22 29.14
N ILE A 320 11.11 12.40 29.88
CA ILE A 320 12.21 11.58 29.35
C ILE A 320 11.67 10.47 28.47
N ILE A 321 10.67 9.71 28.94
CA ILE A 321 10.03 8.65 28.21
C ILE A 321 9.42 9.19 26.90
N SER A 322 8.57 10.22 26.99
CA SER A 322 7.94 10.83 25.83
C SER A 322 8.96 11.35 24.81
N SER A 323 10.07 11.95 25.25
CA SER A 323 11.10 12.48 24.34
C SER A 323 11.80 11.37 23.55
N GLY A 324 12.11 10.26 24.20
CA GLY A 324 12.71 9.10 23.55
C GLY A 324 11.75 8.39 22.59
N GLY A 325 10.52 8.13 23.03
CA GLY A 325 9.47 7.52 22.23
C GLY A 325 9.14 8.34 20.98
N ASN A 326 8.98 9.66 21.13
CA ASN A 326 8.72 10.55 19.99
C ASN A 326 9.87 10.55 18.99
N SER A 327 11.11 10.61 19.46
CA SER A 327 12.30 10.59 18.58
C SER A 327 12.43 9.25 17.85
N GLY A 328 12.18 8.14 18.56
CA GLY A 328 12.21 6.81 17.98
C GLY A 328 11.11 6.61 16.94
N SER A 329 9.88 7.05 17.23
CA SER A 329 8.75 7.00 16.29
C SER A 329 9.01 7.81 15.03
N GLN A 330 9.58 9.02 15.16
CA GLN A 330 9.96 9.84 13.99
C GLN A 330 11.01 9.14 13.13
N ALA A 331 12.07 8.60 13.75
CA ALA A 331 13.10 7.86 13.01
C ALA A 331 12.53 6.62 12.31
N SER A 332 11.69 5.83 13.00
CA SER A 332 11.04 4.64 12.44
C SER A 332 10.19 4.98 11.22
N THR A 333 9.30 5.97 11.33
CA THR A 333 8.44 6.40 10.22
C THR A 333 9.26 6.85 9.01
N LEU A 334 10.30 7.67 9.22
CA LEU A 334 11.16 8.12 8.12
C LEU A 334 11.90 6.97 7.43
N ILE A 335 12.42 6.02 8.19
CA ILE A 335 13.17 4.89 7.63
C ILE A 335 12.25 3.90 6.93
N ILE A 336 11.07 3.58 7.50
CA ILE A 336 10.08 2.70 6.84
C ILE A 336 9.65 3.33 5.52
N GLN A 337 9.28 4.61 5.53
CA GLN A 337 8.90 5.33 4.32
C GLN A 337 10.02 5.33 3.27
N ALA A 338 11.26 5.63 3.66
CA ALA A 338 12.39 5.65 2.73
C ALA A 338 12.72 4.26 2.17
N MET A 339 12.43 3.19 2.93
CA MET A 339 12.57 1.81 2.46
C MET A 339 11.43 1.40 1.52
N ALA A 340 10.20 1.84 1.78
CA ALA A 340 9.04 1.58 0.93
C ALA A 340 9.17 2.23 -0.45
N VAL A 341 9.71 3.46 -0.52
CA VAL A 341 9.95 4.14 -1.81
C VAL A 341 11.29 3.78 -2.48
N GLY A 342 12.06 2.86 -1.89
CA GLY A 342 13.33 2.37 -2.45
C GLY A 342 14.52 3.33 -2.32
N GLU A 343 14.41 4.44 -1.54
CA GLU A 343 15.53 5.36 -1.30
C GLU A 343 16.63 4.75 -0.44
N ILE A 344 16.28 3.83 0.46
CA ILE A 344 17.18 3.15 1.39
C ILE A 344 17.02 1.63 1.23
N THR A 345 18.16 0.96 1.13
CA THR A 345 18.25 -0.51 1.11
C THR A 345 18.97 -1.05 2.34
N ILE A 346 18.88 -2.36 2.59
CA ILE A 346 19.62 -3.01 3.68
C ILE A 346 21.15 -2.74 3.58
N LYS A 347 21.69 -2.52 2.39
CA LYS A 347 23.11 -2.23 2.19
C LYS A 347 23.54 -0.89 2.78
N ASP A 348 22.60 0.03 2.96
CA ASP A 348 22.85 1.38 3.45
C ASP A 348 22.87 1.47 4.99
N TRP A 349 22.70 0.36 5.71
CA TRP A 349 22.57 0.31 7.18
C TRP A 349 23.63 1.14 7.93
N TRP A 350 24.90 1.13 7.46
CA TRP A 350 25.97 1.87 8.09
C TRP A 350 25.85 3.38 7.88
N ARG A 351 25.39 3.81 6.71
CA ARG A 351 25.13 5.22 6.41
C ARG A 351 23.99 5.75 7.26
N VAL A 352 22.91 4.98 7.37
CA VAL A 352 21.75 5.29 8.21
C VAL A 352 22.19 5.37 9.67
N LEU A 353 22.86 4.34 10.19
CA LEU A 353 23.35 4.33 11.56
C LEU A 353 24.17 5.58 11.90
N ARG A 354 25.16 5.92 11.07
CA ARG A 354 26.01 7.10 11.29
C ARG A 354 25.20 8.40 11.25
N ARG A 355 24.24 8.50 10.36
CA ARG A 355 23.37 9.68 10.23
C ARG A 355 22.46 9.82 11.45
N GLU A 356 21.89 8.74 11.93
CA GLU A 356 21.02 8.74 13.10
C GLU A 356 21.78 8.98 14.42
N ILE A 357 23.01 8.52 14.55
CA ILE A 357 23.87 8.92 15.69
C ILE A 357 24.04 10.43 15.71
N LEU A 358 24.38 11.06 14.59
CA LEU A 358 24.58 12.51 14.53
C LEU A 358 23.26 13.26 14.78
N SER A 359 22.17 12.82 14.18
CA SER A 359 20.83 13.39 14.38
C SER A 359 20.40 13.28 15.84
N GLY A 360 20.51 12.09 16.44
CA GLY A 360 20.17 11.85 17.83
C GLY A 360 20.99 12.65 18.83
N LEU A 361 22.30 12.82 18.56
CA LEU A 361 23.15 13.68 19.37
C LEU A 361 22.72 15.17 19.29
N LEU A 362 22.41 15.66 18.10
CA LEU A 362 21.93 17.03 17.91
C LEU A 362 20.58 17.25 18.60
N LEU A 363 19.61 16.40 18.33
CA LEU A 363 18.27 16.47 18.92
C LEU A 363 18.33 16.34 20.45
N GLY A 364 19.05 15.35 20.95
CA GLY A 364 19.24 15.12 22.37
C GLY A 364 19.96 16.28 23.08
N SER A 365 20.92 16.92 22.41
CA SER A 365 21.60 18.11 22.95
C SER A 365 20.65 19.30 23.09
N VAL A 366 19.80 19.53 22.08
CA VAL A 366 18.79 20.61 22.13
C VAL A 366 17.79 20.37 23.25
N LEU A 367 17.23 19.14 23.30
CA LEU A 367 16.24 18.80 24.35
C LEU A 367 16.85 18.77 25.74
N GLY A 368 18.10 18.30 25.86
CA GLY A 368 18.86 18.35 27.11
C GLY A 368 19.10 19.79 27.59
N ALA A 369 19.48 20.70 26.67
CA ALA A 369 19.65 22.12 27.00
C ALA A 369 18.35 22.78 27.46
N ILE A 370 17.21 22.47 26.79
CA ILE A 370 15.88 22.95 27.19
C ILE A 370 15.50 22.39 28.57
N GLY A 371 15.75 21.09 28.82
CA GLY A 371 15.51 20.46 30.11
C GLY A 371 16.32 21.10 31.24
N PHE A 372 17.61 21.38 31.01
CA PHE A 372 18.46 22.09 31.97
C PHE A 372 17.96 23.51 32.24
N LEU A 373 17.63 24.24 31.16
CA LEU A 373 17.15 25.63 31.28
C LEU A 373 15.82 25.66 32.07
N ARG A 374 14.93 24.73 31.88
CA ARG A 374 13.70 24.61 32.68
C ARG A 374 14.02 24.46 34.18
N ILE A 375 14.94 23.58 34.54
CA ILE A 375 15.33 23.34 35.93
C ILE A 375 15.99 24.61 36.52
N PHE A 376 16.85 25.26 35.76
CA PHE A 376 17.50 26.52 36.16
C PHE A 376 16.50 27.64 36.44
N VAL A 377 15.55 27.84 35.50
CA VAL A 377 14.52 28.89 35.65
C VAL A 377 13.59 28.61 36.85
N TRP A 378 13.16 27.35 37.00
CA TRP A 378 12.29 26.99 38.12
C TRP A 378 13.01 27.08 39.48
N HIS A 379 14.29 26.72 39.52
CA HIS A 379 15.11 26.92 40.74
C HIS A 379 15.26 28.43 41.10
N ALA A 380 15.39 29.29 40.11
CA ALA A 380 15.44 30.74 40.34
C ALA A 380 14.11 31.30 40.90
N ILE A 381 12.97 30.72 40.53
CA ILE A 381 11.63 31.12 41.03
C ILE A 381 11.32 30.48 42.38
N SER A 382 11.64 29.19 42.54
CA SER A 382 11.34 28.39 43.74
C SER A 382 12.55 27.54 44.12
N PRO A 383 13.51 28.06 44.86
CA PRO A 383 14.77 27.38 45.23
C PRO A 383 14.57 26.02 45.92
N ASP A 384 13.50 25.88 46.69
CA ASP A 384 13.22 24.70 47.51
C ASP A 384 12.74 23.48 46.66
N LEU A 385 12.28 23.70 45.42
CA LEU A 385 11.68 22.63 44.57
C LEU A 385 12.67 21.53 44.22
N TYR A 386 13.92 21.91 43.92
CA TYR A 386 14.99 20.95 43.54
C TYR A 386 16.07 20.80 44.61
N GLY A 387 15.97 21.54 45.71
CA GLY A 387 16.89 21.53 46.81
C GLY A 387 18.32 22.01 46.45
N ILE A 388 19.30 21.68 47.31
CA ILE A 388 20.69 22.12 47.19
C ILE A 388 21.38 21.53 45.93
N HIS A 389 20.92 20.36 45.47
CA HIS A 389 21.55 19.63 44.36
C HIS A 389 20.87 19.88 42.99
N TRP A 390 20.14 20.98 42.83
CA TRP A 390 19.44 21.34 41.61
C TRP A 390 20.30 21.26 40.34
N ALA A 391 21.55 21.62 40.41
CA ALA A 391 22.50 21.58 39.28
C ALA A 391 22.78 20.11 38.85
N LEU A 392 22.96 19.21 39.83
CA LEU A 392 23.13 17.77 39.56
C LEU A 392 21.85 17.16 38.96
N VAL A 393 20.67 17.55 39.45
CA VAL A 393 19.36 17.17 38.84
C VAL A 393 19.31 17.66 37.39
N GLY A 394 19.69 18.90 37.12
CA GLY A 394 19.74 19.49 35.80
C GLY A 394 20.66 18.71 34.84
N ILE A 395 21.87 18.39 35.30
CA ILE A 395 22.86 17.61 34.53
C ILE A 395 22.33 16.19 34.28
N THR A 396 21.77 15.55 35.32
CA THR A 396 21.18 14.20 35.18
C THR A 396 20.09 14.16 34.11
N VAL A 397 19.13 15.08 34.19
CA VAL A 397 18.03 15.17 33.23
C VAL A 397 18.55 15.44 31.80
N SER A 398 19.49 16.38 31.65
CA SER A 398 20.07 16.74 30.36
C SER A 398 20.83 15.59 29.71
N THR A 399 21.70 14.93 30.48
CA THR A 399 22.48 13.78 30.01
C THR A 399 21.55 12.60 29.65
N THR A 400 20.53 12.40 30.47
CA THR A 400 19.52 11.37 30.20
C THR A 400 18.75 11.65 28.91
N LEU A 401 18.26 12.89 28.71
CA LEU A 401 17.57 13.27 27.48
C LEU A 401 18.45 13.02 26.25
N LEU A 402 19.73 13.40 26.31
CA LEU A 402 20.68 13.12 25.23
C LEU A 402 20.79 11.61 24.97
N GLY A 403 20.95 10.80 26.02
CA GLY A 403 21.08 9.36 25.90
C GLY A 403 19.82 8.65 25.40
N VAL A 404 18.65 9.03 25.93
CA VAL A 404 17.36 8.40 25.58
C VAL A 404 16.91 8.80 24.18
N VAL A 405 17.10 10.05 23.77
CA VAL A 405 16.82 10.51 22.40
C VAL A 405 17.72 9.82 21.39
N LEU A 406 19.03 9.75 21.66
CA LEU A 406 19.96 9.00 20.82
C LEU A 406 19.57 7.52 20.71
N TRP A 407 19.24 6.89 21.82
CA TRP A 407 18.77 5.49 21.84
C TRP A 407 17.47 5.31 21.04
N GLY A 408 16.51 6.23 21.21
CA GLY A 408 15.24 6.25 20.47
C GLY A 408 15.47 6.32 18.96
N THR A 409 16.30 7.27 18.47
CA THR A 409 16.60 7.36 17.03
C THR A 409 17.26 6.10 16.50
N LEU A 410 18.18 5.51 17.27
CA LEU A 410 18.86 4.27 16.88
C LEU A 410 17.90 3.08 16.81
N CYS A 411 17.06 2.89 17.84
CA CYS A 411 16.04 1.83 17.81
C CYS A 411 15.08 2.03 16.66
N GLY A 412 14.54 3.24 16.49
CA GLY A 412 13.58 3.58 15.44
C GLY A 412 14.14 3.33 14.04
N SER A 413 15.39 3.66 13.80
CA SER A 413 15.99 3.51 12.47
C SER A 413 16.51 2.10 12.18
N MET A 414 17.11 1.43 13.15
CA MET A 414 17.77 0.13 12.92
C MET A 414 16.79 -1.05 12.97
N LEU A 415 15.70 -0.93 13.73
CA LEU A 415 14.74 -2.02 13.88
C LEU A 415 14.04 -2.37 12.57
N PRO A 416 13.49 -1.42 11.77
CA PRO A 416 12.92 -1.72 10.45
C PRO A 416 13.92 -2.42 9.51
N MET A 417 15.16 -1.93 9.48
CA MET A 417 16.21 -2.52 8.64
C MET A 417 16.57 -3.95 9.08
N LEU A 418 16.55 -4.20 10.39
CA LEU A 418 16.78 -5.54 10.94
C LEU A 418 15.65 -6.50 10.56
N LEU A 419 14.38 -6.07 10.68
CA LEU A 419 13.22 -6.86 10.29
C LEU A 419 13.26 -7.22 8.81
N LYS A 420 13.52 -6.28 7.93
CA LYS A 420 13.68 -6.54 6.48
C LYS A 420 14.82 -7.53 6.20
N LYS A 421 15.94 -7.43 6.93
CA LYS A 421 17.05 -8.38 6.80
C LYS A 421 16.65 -9.80 7.23
N LEU A 422 15.73 -9.94 8.17
CA LEU A 422 15.20 -11.23 8.63
C LEU A 422 14.05 -11.75 7.75
N GLY A 423 13.68 -11.05 6.70
CA GLY A 423 12.57 -11.39 5.81
C GLY A 423 11.20 -11.05 6.38
N ALA A 424 11.14 -10.19 7.40
CA ALA A 424 9.89 -9.69 7.96
C ALA A 424 9.59 -8.29 7.40
N ASP A 425 8.31 -7.95 7.35
CA ASP A 425 7.84 -6.63 6.93
C ASP A 425 8.36 -5.53 7.89
N PRO A 426 9.12 -4.53 7.39
CA PRO A 426 9.62 -3.43 8.21
C PRO A 426 8.52 -2.57 8.83
N ALA A 427 7.32 -2.47 8.23
CA ALA A 427 6.20 -1.70 8.74
C ALA A 427 5.66 -2.25 10.08
N VAL A 428 5.91 -3.53 10.39
CA VAL A 428 5.60 -4.13 11.70
C VAL A 428 6.34 -3.43 12.84
N SER A 429 7.52 -2.82 12.60
CA SER A 429 8.19 -1.96 13.59
C SER A 429 7.51 -0.61 13.72
N SER A 430 6.19 -0.64 13.92
CA SER A 430 5.33 0.52 14.00
C SER A 430 5.80 1.58 15.01
N ALA A 431 5.42 2.83 14.77
CA ALA A 431 5.76 3.94 15.69
C ALA A 431 5.37 3.66 17.16
N PRO A 432 4.17 3.11 17.46
CA PRO A 432 3.80 2.72 18.82
C PRO A 432 4.69 1.61 19.41
N PHE A 433 5.15 0.66 18.59
CA PHE A 433 6.03 -0.41 19.05
C PHE A 433 7.40 0.12 19.46
N VAL A 434 7.99 0.99 18.63
CA VAL A 434 9.26 1.64 18.95
C VAL A 434 9.13 2.51 20.20
N ALA A 435 8.02 3.24 20.34
CA ALA A 435 7.75 4.03 21.54
C ALA A 435 7.74 3.16 22.81
N THR A 436 6.97 2.07 22.81
CA THR A 436 6.89 1.12 23.96
C THR A 436 8.27 0.52 24.29
N LEU A 437 9.07 0.17 23.28
CA LEU A 437 10.43 -0.34 23.49
C LEU A 437 11.34 0.70 24.15
N VAL A 438 11.24 1.96 23.69
CA VAL A 438 12.05 3.07 24.19
C VAL A 438 11.57 3.51 25.57
N ASP A 439 10.30 3.39 25.91
CA ASP A 439 9.77 3.72 27.22
C ASP A 439 10.41 2.84 28.31
N VAL A 440 10.45 1.53 28.11
CA VAL A 440 11.07 0.58 29.03
C VAL A 440 12.58 0.84 29.12
N THR A 441 13.27 0.87 27.98
CA THR A 441 14.73 1.00 27.94
C THR A 441 15.20 2.41 28.32
N GLY A 442 14.44 3.43 28.00
CA GLY A 442 14.69 4.81 28.38
C GLY A 442 14.61 5.02 29.89
N LEU A 443 13.67 4.35 30.56
CA LEU A 443 13.60 4.36 32.02
C LEU A 443 14.85 3.76 32.66
N VAL A 444 15.33 2.63 32.13
CA VAL A 444 16.59 2.00 32.59
C VAL A 444 17.77 2.94 32.38
N ILE A 445 17.89 3.59 31.23
CA ILE A 445 18.93 4.59 30.95
C ILE A 445 18.83 5.74 31.96
N TYR A 446 17.63 6.24 32.22
CA TYR A 446 17.40 7.36 33.14
C TYR A 446 17.91 7.06 34.55
N PHE A 447 17.47 5.98 35.15
CA PHE A 447 17.89 5.65 36.51
C PHE A 447 19.35 5.23 36.60
N THR A 448 19.91 4.61 35.54
CA THR A 448 21.35 4.34 35.47
C THR A 448 22.16 5.63 35.45
N VAL A 449 21.77 6.65 34.68
CA VAL A 449 22.43 7.98 34.66
C VAL A 449 22.24 8.68 36.01
N ALA A 450 21.05 8.57 36.62
CA ALA A 450 20.79 9.13 37.92
C ALA A 450 21.66 8.53 39.04
N LEU A 451 21.87 7.22 39.02
CA LEU A 451 22.80 6.53 39.92
C LEU A 451 24.25 7.00 39.78
N LEU A 452 24.67 7.31 38.57
CA LEU A 452 26.06 7.72 38.30
C LEU A 452 26.33 9.18 38.65
N ILE A 453 25.34 10.07 38.58
CA ILE A 453 25.52 11.51 38.68
C ILE A 453 24.98 12.06 40.00
N LEU A 454 23.82 11.58 40.49
CA LEU A 454 23.06 12.18 41.57
C LEU A 454 23.04 11.35 42.85
N LEU A 455 23.03 10.02 42.75
CA LEU A 455 22.88 9.06 43.84
C LEU A 455 24.19 8.38 44.19
#